data_09eb26d3ad72d488761e2eb9312ca450
#
_entry.id   09eb26d3ad72d488761e2eb9312ca450
#
_cell.length_a   1.000
_cell.length_b   1.000
_cell.length_c   1.000
_cell.angle_alpha   90.00
_cell.angle_beta   90.00
_cell.angle_gamma   90.00
#
_symmetry.space_group_name_H-M   'P 1'
#
loop_
_entity.id
_entity.type
_entity.pdbx_description
1 polymer ?
#
loop_
_entity_poly.entity_id
_entity_poly.type
_entity_poly.pdbx_seq_one_letter_code
_entity_poly.pdbx_strand_id
1 'polypeptide(L)'
;MGNVADLVGGGTPCTQNPEYWDGAIDWYAPAEIANQIYVKTSQRKITEQGYDNSSAKLLPPGTVLFTSRAGIGKTAILARKGCTNQGFQSIVPHNNELDTYFIFSRTEELKRYGELVGAGSTFVEVSGKQMAAMDLMLPSTIQEQQMIGVFFKHLDNLITLHQCEYIFEK
;
A
#
# COMPACT_ATOMS: atom_id res chain seq x y z
N MET A 1 -3.73 12.41 -8.81
CA MET A 1 -3.60 11.77 -7.48
C MET A 1 -2.81 12.65 -6.52
N GLY A 2 -1.67 13.20 -6.88
CA GLY A 2 -0.80 13.97 -6.00
C GLY A 2 -1.40 15.21 -5.34
N ASN A 3 -2.59 15.65 -5.73
CA ASN A 3 -3.31 16.74 -5.06
C ASN A 3 -4.05 16.30 -3.80
N VAL A 4 -4.31 15.00 -3.63
CA VAL A 4 -5.15 14.44 -2.55
C VAL A 4 -4.44 13.35 -1.73
N ALA A 5 -3.20 13.01 -2.11
CA ALA A 5 -2.38 12.02 -1.41
C ALA A 5 -0.89 12.29 -1.64
N ASP A 6 -0.07 11.94 -0.65
CA ASP A 6 1.37 11.85 -0.82
C ASP A 6 1.77 10.48 -1.35
N LEU A 7 2.67 10.46 -2.33
CA LEU A 7 3.26 9.23 -2.88
C LEU A 7 4.64 9.01 -2.26
N VAL A 8 4.77 7.99 -1.41
CA VAL A 8 5.96 7.76 -0.61
C VAL A 8 6.64 6.46 -1.03
N GLY A 9 7.87 6.57 -1.54
CA GLY A 9 8.73 5.43 -1.82
C GLY A 9 9.31 4.83 -0.54
N GLY A 10 9.60 3.54 -0.57
CA GLY A 10 10.23 2.85 0.55
C GLY A 10 11.76 2.84 0.48
N GLY A 11 12.37 2.26 1.51
CA GLY A 11 13.81 2.09 1.63
C GLY A 11 14.19 0.82 2.39
N THR A 12 15.43 0.39 2.23
CA THR A 12 15.96 -0.80 2.87
C THR A 12 17.22 -0.45 3.63
N PRO A 13 17.29 -0.73 4.94
CA PRO A 13 18.54 -0.64 5.70
C PRO A 13 19.60 -1.60 5.13
N CYS A 14 20.86 -1.33 5.40
CA CYS A 14 21.96 -2.21 4.98
C CYS A 14 21.70 -3.63 5.50
N THR A 15 21.52 -4.59 4.57
CA THR A 15 21.17 -5.98 4.90
C THR A 15 22.32 -6.75 5.55
N GLN A 16 23.55 -6.26 5.38
CA GLN A 16 24.75 -6.87 5.98
C GLN A 16 24.98 -6.42 7.44
N ASN A 17 24.28 -5.41 7.91
CA ASN A 17 24.38 -4.96 9.30
C ASN A 17 23.26 -5.57 10.15
N PRO A 18 23.54 -6.57 11.01
CA PRO A 18 22.51 -7.22 11.81
C PRO A 18 21.85 -6.28 12.85
N GLU A 19 22.53 -5.21 13.28
CA GLU A 19 22.00 -4.23 14.24
C GLU A 19 20.83 -3.42 13.69
N TYR A 20 20.60 -3.43 12.36
CA TYR A 20 19.52 -2.72 11.72
C TYR A 20 18.23 -3.52 11.63
N TRP A 21 18.27 -4.80 11.99
CA TRP A 21 17.18 -5.76 11.83
C TRP A 21 16.68 -6.31 13.16
N ASP A 22 15.54 -7.01 13.09
CA ASP A 22 14.90 -7.70 14.23
C ASP A 22 14.49 -6.76 15.38
N GLY A 23 14.16 -5.50 15.05
CA GLY A 23 13.66 -4.50 15.98
C GLY A 23 12.14 -4.50 16.14
N ALA A 24 11.58 -3.32 16.43
CA ALA A 24 10.15 -3.14 16.69
C ALA A 24 9.35 -2.54 15.53
N ILE A 25 10.02 -1.95 14.52
CA ILE A 25 9.37 -1.25 13.40
C ILE A 25 9.04 -2.26 12.30
N ASP A 26 7.77 -2.40 11.96
CA ASP A 26 7.33 -3.23 10.84
C ASP A 26 7.92 -2.73 9.52
N TRP A 27 8.49 -3.65 8.71
CA TRP A 27 9.09 -3.35 7.41
C TRP A 27 8.64 -4.35 6.37
N TYR A 28 7.80 -3.90 5.44
CA TYR A 28 7.10 -4.73 4.48
C TYR A 28 7.86 -4.86 3.16
N ALA A 29 7.85 -6.09 2.61
CA ALA A 29 8.27 -6.39 1.25
C ALA A 29 7.06 -6.75 0.36
N PRO A 30 7.14 -6.59 -0.98
CA PRO A 30 6.00 -6.85 -1.88
C PRO A 30 5.40 -8.25 -1.80
N ALA A 31 6.19 -9.25 -1.39
CA ALA A 31 5.70 -10.61 -1.21
C ALA A 31 4.73 -10.76 -0.04
N GLU A 32 4.74 -9.83 0.92
CA GLU A 32 3.96 -9.92 2.16
C GLU A 32 2.54 -9.40 2.02
N ILE A 33 2.23 -8.62 0.97
CA ILE A 33 0.92 -7.97 0.82
C ILE A 33 -0.03 -8.69 -0.14
N ALA A 34 0.26 -9.93 -0.52
CA ALA A 34 -0.62 -10.71 -1.38
C ALA A 34 -1.87 -11.18 -0.61
N ASN A 35 -3.05 -11.00 -1.22
CA ASN A 35 -4.33 -11.59 -0.80
C ASN A 35 -4.86 -11.15 0.59
N GLN A 36 -4.52 -9.96 1.05
CA GLN A 36 -5.06 -9.41 2.29
C GLN A 36 -5.39 -7.92 2.15
N ILE A 37 -6.48 -7.51 2.78
CA ILE A 37 -6.91 -6.11 2.76
C ILE A 37 -6.06 -5.27 3.72
N TYR A 38 -5.84 -5.79 4.92
CA TYR A 38 -5.06 -5.10 5.97
C TYR A 38 -3.81 -5.88 6.32
N VAL A 39 -2.68 -5.18 6.38
CA VAL A 39 -1.44 -5.70 6.97
C VAL A 39 -1.26 -5.17 8.39
N LYS A 40 -1.06 -6.08 9.36
CA LYS A 40 -0.98 -5.78 10.79
C LYS A 40 0.42 -5.91 11.36
N THR A 41 1.24 -6.75 10.77
CA THR A 41 2.64 -6.98 11.13
C THR A 41 3.40 -7.51 9.93
N SER A 42 4.67 -7.21 9.84
CA SER A 42 5.59 -7.71 8.82
C SER A 42 6.35 -8.94 9.31
N GLN A 43 6.88 -9.73 8.35
CA GLN A 43 7.76 -10.86 8.64
C GLN A 43 9.12 -10.39 9.16
N ARG A 44 9.65 -9.32 8.58
CA ARG A 44 10.90 -8.69 9.01
C ARG A 44 10.61 -7.34 9.63
N LYS A 45 11.42 -7.00 10.64
CA LYS A 45 11.33 -5.71 11.31
C LYS A 45 12.68 -5.03 11.28
N ILE A 46 12.68 -3.71 11.40
CA ILE A 46 13.90 -2.91 11.52
C ILE A 46 13.98 -2.27 12.91
N THR A 47 15.21 -2.00 13.35
CA THR A 47 15.47 -1.23 14.57
C THR A 47 15.33 0.26 14.30
N GLU A 48 15.26 1.08 15.34
CA GLU A 48 15.38 2.55 15.23
C GLU A 48 16.68 2.94 14.52
N GLN A 49 17.79 2.26 14.86
CA GLN A 49 19.08 2.49 14.21
C GLN A 49 19.02 2.14 12.70
N GLY A 50 18.35 1.05 12.33
CA GLY A 50 18.14 0.71 10.93
C GLY A 50 17.26 1.72 10.19
N TYR A 51 16.25 2.25 10.87
CA TYR A 51 15.42 3.33 10.35
C TYR A 51 16.24 4.60 10.11
N ASP A 52 16.97 5.08 11.11
CA ASP A 52 17.75 6.32 11.05
C ASP A 52 18.89 6.28 10.02
N ASN A 53 19.45 5.09 9.78
CA ASN A 53 20.54 4.88 8.82
C ASN A 53 20.07 4.35 7.45
N SER A 54 18.81 4.61 7.07
CA SER A 54 18.26 4.19 5.79
C SER A 54 17.36 5.24 5.15
N SER A 55 16.93 4.99 3.92
CA SER A 55 15.90 5.80 3.24
C SER A 55 14.47 5.35 3.55
N ALA A 56 14.28 4.40 4.48
CA ALA A 56 12.96 3.97 4.91
C ALA A 56 12.15 5.15 5.46
N LYS A 57 10.84 5.14 5.20
CA LYS A 57 9.92 6.16 5.71
C LYS A 57 8.86 5.48 6.56
N LEU A 58 8.59 6.03 7.74
CA LEU A 58 7.55 5.55 8.63
C LEU A 58 6.20 6.10 8.15
N LEU A 59 5.37 5.19 7.66
CA LEU A 59 4.06 5.49 7.10
C LEU A 59 2.99 5.37 8.18
N PRO A 60 1.97 6.25 8.18
CA PRO A 60 0.87 6.19 9.16
C PRO A 60 -0.11 5.04 8.84
N PRO A 61 -0.93 4.61 9.83
CA PRO A 61 -2.08 3.76 9.57
C PRO A 61 -3.01 4.39 8.54
N GLY A 62 -3.70 3.57 7.75
CA GLY A 62 -4.56 4.05 6.66
C GLY A 62 -3.81 4.31 5.34
N THR A 63 -2.47 4.20 5.33
CA THR A 63 -1.71 4.23 4.07
C THR A 63 -2.07 3.03 3.21
N VAL A 64 -2.33 3.25 1.92
CA VAL A 64 -2.49 2.18 0.95
C VAL A 64 -1.13 1.86 0.32
N LEU A 65 -0.59 0.70 0.66
CA LEU A 65 0.61 0.17 0.05
C LEU A 65 0.31 -0.21 -1.40
N PHE A 66 1.18 0.17 -2.33
CA PHE A 66 1.05 -0.17 -3.75
C PHE A 66 2.41 -0.65 -4.27
N THR A 67 2.46 -1.88 -4.80
CA THR A 67 3.71 -2.40 -5.38
C THR A 67 4.01 -1.70 -6.70
N SER A 68 5.21 -1.13 -6.82
CA SER A 68 5.63 -0.33 -7.97
C SER A 68 6.49 -1.09 -8.97
N ARG A 69 6.95 -2.29 -8.62
CA ARG A 69 7.78 -3.18 -9.45
C ARG A 69 7.61 -4.64 -9.07
N ALA A 70 8.14 -5.58 -9.88
CA ALA A 70 8.07 -7.03 -9.64
C ALA A 70 6.64 -7.55 -9.35
N GLY A 71 5.69 -7.12 -10.17
CA GLY A 71 4.26 -7.36 -10.00
C GLY A 71 3.55 -6.10 -9.53
N ILE A 72 3.50 -5.09 -10.41
CA ILE A 72 2.84 -3.80 -10.17
C ILE A 72 1.37 -4.01 -9.80
N GLY A 73 0.90 -3.23 -8.83
CA GLY A 73 -0.51 -3.07 -8.54
C GLY A 73 -1.08 -3.97 -7.44
N LYS A 74 -0.25 -4.72 -6.69
CA LYS A 74 -0.73 -5.31 -5.45
C LYS A 74 -0.90 -4.21 -4.41
N THR A 75 -2.01 -4.26 -3.68
CA THR A 75 -2.33 -3.28 -2.64
C THR A 75 -2.69 -3.93 -1.31
N ALA A 76 -2.45 -3.21 -0.23
CA ALA A 76 -2.98 -3.50 1.10
C ALA A 76 -3.02 -2.22 1.93
N ILE A 77 -3.84 -2.18 2.96
CA ILE A 77 -3.94 -1.04 3.88
C ILE A 77 -3.09 -1.31 5.12
N LEU A 78 -2.24 -0.36 5.50
CA LEU A 78 -1.53 -0.41 6.78
C LEU A 78 -2.50 -0.26 7.95
N ALA A 79 -2.61 -1.27 8.81
CA ALA A 79 -3.37 -1.19 10.05
C ALA A 79 -2.60 -0.49 11.18
N ARG A 80 -1.28 -0.42 11.09
CA ARG A 80 -0.36 0.21 12.04
C ARG A 80 0.73 0.95 11.29
N LYS A 81 1.49 1.80 12.00
CA LYS A 81 2.69 2.42 11.43
C LYS A 81 3.69 1.36 10.96
N GLY A 82 4.33 1.61 9.83
CA GLY A 82 5.34 0.70 9.29
C GLY A 82 6.10 1.32 8.13
N CYS A 83 7.21 0.68 7.77
CA CYS A 83 8.05 1.04 6.65
C CYS A 83 7.87 0.04 5.50
N THR A 84 8.32 0.41 4.30
CA THR A 84 8.34 -0.47 3.14
C THR A 84 9.71 -0.48 2.49
N ASN A 85 10.00 -1.52 1.70
CA ASN A 85 11.17 -1.51 0.83
C ASN A 85 10.94 -0.64 -0.42
N GLN A 86 11.95 -0.53 -1.31
CA GLN A 86 11.90 0.27 -2.53
C GLN A 86 10.90 -0.25 -3.58
N GLY A 87 10.30 -1.41 -3.39
CA GLY A 87 9.31 -1.99 -4.30
C GLY A 87 7.90 -1.40 -4.18
N PHE A 88 7.76 -0.34 -3.37
CA PHE A 88 6.48 0.32 -3.15
C PHE A 88 6.50 1.80 -3.54
N GLN A 89 5.35 2.26 -4.00
CA GLN A 89 4.94 3.66 -4.00
C GLN A 89 3.66 3.75 -3.17
N SER A 90 3.83 4.03 -1.88
CA SER A 90 2.73 4.03 -0.92
C SER A 90 1.91 5.30 -1.04
N ILE A 91 0.58 5.16 -1.03
CA ILE A 91 -0.38 6.25 -1.14
C ILE A 91 -0.80 6.63 0.27
N VAL A 92 -0.43 7.81 0.72
CA VAL A 92 -0.82 8.38 2.02
C VAL A 92 -1.94 9.38 1.79
N PRO A 93 -3.22 9.03 2.01
CA PRO A 93 -4.33 9.94 1.76
C PRO A 93 -4.25 11.20 2.61
N HIS A 94 -4.50 12.37 2.00
CA HIS A 94 -4.66 13.60 2.75
C HIS A 94 -5.99 13.59 3.52
N ASN A 95 -5.94 14.04 4.76
CA ASN A 95 -7.13 14.10 5.62
C ASN A 95 -8.23 14.96 4.98
N ASN A 96 -9.46 14.43 4.98
CA ASN A 96 -10.66 15.07 4.42
C ASN A 96 -10.64 15.30 2.89
N GLU A 97 -9.65 14.76 2.17
CA GLU A 97 -9.54 14.88 0.70
C GLU A 97 -9.68 13.52 0.01
N LEU A 98 -9.11 12.46 0.61
CA LEU A 98 -9.16 11.11 0.07
C LEU A 98 -9.45 10.09 1.17
N ASP A 99 -10.47 9.25 0.94
CA ASP A 99 -10.77 8.13 1.86
C ASP A 99 -9.90 6.91 1.54
N THR A 100 -9.34 6.31 2.58
CA THR A 100 -8.45 5.14 2.47
C THR A 100 -9.12 3.95 1.77
N TYR A 101 -10.36 3.59 2.17
CA TYR A 101 -10.99 2.41 1.58
C TYR A 101 -11.53 2.68 0.19
N PHE A 102 -11.94 3.92 -0.08
CA PHE A 102 -12.30 4.35 -1.43
C PHE A 102 -11.13 4.15 -2.39
N ILE A 103 -9.94 4.69 -2.08
CA ILE A 103 -8.78 4.52 -2.98
C ILE A 103 -8.32 3.05 -3.05
N PHE A 104 -8.39 2.30 -1.94
CA PHE A 104 -8.11 0.88 -1.95
C PHE A 104 -9.07 0.10 -2.86
N SER A 105 -10.37 0.42 -2.88
CA SER A 105 -11.35 -0.22 -3.76
C SER A 105 -11.07 0.01 -5.26
N ARG A 106 -10.21 0.98 -5.61
CA ARG A 106 -9.78 1.30 -6.97
C ARG A 106 -8.48 0.58 -7.39
N THR A 107 -8.09 -0.49 -6.67
CA THR A 107 -6.85 -1.25 -6.92
C THR A 107 -6.64 -1.62 -8.38
N GLU A 108 -7.67 -2.10 -9.09
CA GLU A 108 -7.55 -2.48 -10.49
C GLU A 108 -7.27 -1.29 -11.42
N GLU A 109 -7.80 -0.13 -11.11
CA GLU A 109 -7.52 1.11 -11.85
C GLU A 109 -6.10 1.60 -11.59
N LEU A 110 -5.66 1.60 -10.32
CA LEU A 110 -4.29 1.92 -9.94
C LEU A 110 -3.29 0.99 -10.64
N LYS A 111 -3.60 -0.31 -10.68
CA LYS A 111 -2.78 -1.33 -11.35
C LYS A 111 -2.65 -1.06 -12.84
N ARG A 112 -3.78 -0.91 -13.55
CA ARG A 112 -3.79 -0.63 -14.99
C ARG A 112 -2.99 0.61 -15.33
N TYR A 113 -3.15 1.68 -14.55
CA TYR A 113 -2.39 2.89 -14.74
C TYR A 113 -0.91 2.65 -14.50
N GLY A 114 -0.54 2.01 -13.38
CA GLY A 114 0.85 1.71 -13.03
C GLY A 114 1.55 0.85 -14.07
N GLU A 115 0.88 -0.19 -14.59
CA GLU A 115 1.39 -1.04 -15.67
C GLU A 115 1.58 -0.26 -16.97
N LEU A 116 0.63 0.61 -17.33
CA LEU A 116 0.70 1.43 -18.54
C LEU A 116 1.91 2.38 -18.52
N VAL A 117 2.09 3.13 -17.43
CA VAL A 117 3.15 4.14 -17.34
C VAL A 117 4.50 3.54 -16.98
N GLY A 118 4.53 2.36 -16.35
CA GLY A 118 5.75 1.62 -16.01
C GLY A 118 6.37 0.86 -17.18
N ALA A 119 5.60 0.57 -18.23
CA ALA A 119 6.02 -0.26 -19.37
C ALA A 119 7.11 0.36 -20.27
N GLY A 120 7.43 1.65 -20.09
CA GLY A 120 8.39 2.39 -20.94
C GLY A 120 9.86 2.30 -20.51
N SER A 121 10.19 1.56 -19.46
CA SER A 121 11.57 1.43 -18.95
C SER A 121 12.14 0.03 -19.13
N THR A 122 13.48 -0.09 -19.15
CA THR A 122 14.20 -1.38 -19.20
C THR A 122 13.81 -2.29 -18.01
N PHE A 123 13.44 -1.70 -16.90
CA PHE A 123 12.84 -2.36 -15.75
C PHE A 123 11.42 -1.81 -15.57
N VAL A 124 10.42 -2.69 -15.65
CA VAL A 124 9.02 -2.28 -15.46
C VAL A 124 8.83 -1.81 -14.01
N GLU A 125 8.82 -0.49 -13.84
CA GLU A 125 8.65 0.17 -12.54
C GLU A 125 7.89 1.47 -12.71
N VAL A 126 6.96 1.76 -11.83
CA VAL A 126 6.26 3.04 -11.76
C VAL A 126 6.81 3.90 -10.62
N SER A 127 7.21 5.12 -10.95
CA SER A 127 7.73 6.08 -9.98
C SER A 127 6.60 6.79 -9.22
N GLY A 128 6.92 7.35 -8.05
CA GLY A 128 5.98 8.20 -7.29
C GLY A 128 5.50 9.40 -8.09
N LYS A 129 6.36 10.01 -8.93
CA LYS A 129 5.98 11.12 -9.81
C LYS A 129 4.94 10.70 -10.86
N GLN A 130 5.10 9.52 -11.46
CA GLN A 130 4.12 8.99 -12.40
C GLN A 130 2.80 8.68 -11.68
N MET A 131 2.84 8.04 -10.51
CA MET A 131 1.62 7.79 -9.72
C MET A 131 0.93 9.09 -9.29
N ALA A 132 1.68 10.13 -8.88
CA ALA A 132 1.13 11.44 -8.54
C ALA A 132 0.41 12.12 -9.72
N ALA A 133 0.87 11.87 -10.95
CA ALA A 133 0.27 12.41 -12.18
C ALA A 133 -1.01 11.69 -12.62
N MET A 134 -1.39 10.58 -11.96
CA MET A 134 -2.63 9.87 -12.27
C MET A 134 -3.84 10.77 -12.06
N ASP A 135 -4.68 10.88 -13.07
CA ASP A 135 -5.99 11.52 -12.95
C ASP A 135 -6.97 10.57 -12.28
N LEU A 136 -7.46 10.97 -11.11
CA LEU A 136 -8.47 10.24 -10.34
C LEU A 136 -9.83 10.92 -10.49
N MET A 137 -10.83 10.15 -10.91
CA MET A 137 -12.23 10.58 -10.80
C MET A 137 -12.68 10.41 -9.36
N LEU A 138 -12.89 11.52 -8.67
CA LEU A 138 -13.31 11.54 -7.28
C LEU A 138 -14.77 11.99 -7.17
N PRO A 139 -15.55 11.40 -6.25
CA PRO A 139 -16.82 11.99 -5.82
C PRO A 139 -16.63 13.43 -5.32
N SER A 140 -17.66 14.24 -5.43
CA SER A 140 -17.60 15.67 -5.09
C SER A 140 -17.37 15.93 -3.60
N THR A 141 -17.64 14.96 -2.73
CA THR A 141 -17.52 15.09 -1.28
C THR A 141 -16.77 13.91 -0.67
N ILE A 142 -16.06 14.15 0.42
CA ILE A 142 -15.39 13.09 1.19
C ILE A 142 -16.40 12.12 1.80
N GLN A 143 -17.60 12.59 2.14
CA GLN A 143 -18.69 11.76 2.67
C GLN A 143 -19.13 10.70 1.65
N GLU A 144 -19.22 11.07 0.37
CA GLU A 144 -19.57 10.13 -0.69
C GLU A 144 -18.46 9.11 -0.89
N GLN A 145 -17.18 9.51 -0.87
CA GLN A 145 -16.05 8.57 -0.90
C GLN A 145 -16.13 7.58 0.27
N GLN A 146 -16.40 8.06 1.49
CA GLN A 146 -16.54 7.23 2.69
C GLN A 146 -17.70 6.23 2.56
N MET A 147 -18.86 6.66 2.04
CA MET A 147 -20.01 5.77 1.80
C MET A 147 -19.64 4.66 0.79
N ILE A 148 -18.98 5.01 -0.30
CA ILE A 148 -18.50 4.05 -1.29
C ILE A 148 -17.48 3.10 -0.65
N GLY A 149 -16.52 3.61 0.10
CA GLY A 149 -15.52 2.82 0.81
C GLY A 149 -16.14 1.83 1.79
N VAL A 150 -17.12 2.27 2.58
CA VAL A 150 -17.88 1.40 3.52
C VAL A 150 -18.66 0.32 2.76
N PHE A 151 -19.28 0.64 1.64
CA PHE A 151 -19.99 -0.33 0.82
C PHE A 151 -19.07 -1.44 0.32
N PHE A 152 -17.92 -1.11 -0.27
CA PHE A 152 -16.94 -2.10 -0.71
C PHE A 152 -16.36 -2.90 0.45
N LYS A 153 -16.09 -2.26 1.59
CA LYS A 153 -15.64 -2.96 2.80
C LYS A 153 -16.63 -4.02 3.28
N HIS A 154 -17.94 -3.74 3.20
CA HIS A 154 -18.97 -4.72 3.53
C HIS A 154 -18.99 -5.89 2.53
N LEU A 155 -18.84 -5.62 1.24
CA LEU A 155 -18.75 -6.66 0.22
C LEU A 155 -17.53 -7.56 0.44
N ASP A 156 -16.37 -6.99 0.70
CA ASP A 156 -15.13 -7.73 0.97
C ASP A 156 -15.26 -8.63 2.22
N ASN A 157 -15.93 -8.13 3.27
CA ASN A 157 -16.22 -8.92 4.46
C ASN A 157 -17.15 -10.10 4.16
N LEU A 158 -18.20 -9.91 3.34
CA LEU A 158 -19.13 -10.97 2.94
C LEU A 158 -18.40 -12.04 2.11
N ILE A 159 -17.55 -11.63 1.17
CA ILE A 159 -16.74 -12.55 0.36
C ILE A 159 -15.82 -13.38 1.26
N THR A 160 -15.16 -12.73 2.22
CA THR A 160 -14.24 -13.41 3.15
C THR A 160 -15.00 -14.43 4.02
N LEU A 161 -16.17 -14.07 4.53
CA LEU A 161 -17.01 -14.99 5.33
C LEU A 161 -17.43 -16.22 4.52
N HIS A 162 -17.92 -16.02 3.30
CA HIS A 162 -18.28 -17.11 2.41
C HIS A 162 -17.10 -18.04 2.08
N GLN A 163 -15.91 -17.47 1.84
CA GLN A 163 -14.72 -18.27 1.60
C GLN A 163 -14.32 -19.11 2.82
N CYS A 164 -14.50 -18.60 4.03
CA CYS A 164 -14.26 -19.35 5.26
C CYS A 164 -15.27 -20.51 5.43
N GLU A 165 -16.56 -20.31 5.14
CA GLU A 165 -17.58 -21.37 5.24
C GLU A 165 -17.27 -22.56 4.33
N TYR A 166 -16.87 -22.29 3.07
CA TYR A 166 -16.48 -23.36 2.13
C TYR A 166 -15.27 -24.19 2.55
N ILE A 167 -14.39 -23.64 3.40
CA ILE A 167 -13.20 -24.37 3.89
C ILE A 167 -13.57 -25.33 5.03
N PHE A 168 -14.63 -25.05 5.80
CA PHE A 168 -15.07 -25.89 6.92
C PHE A 168 -16.03 -27.01 6.52
N GLU A 169 -16.58 -27.00 5.29
CA GLU A 169 -17.46 -28.02 4.76
C GLU A 169 -16.72 -29.16 4.00
N LYS A 170 -15.39 -29.11 3.91
CA LYS A 170 -14.52 -30.14 3.33
C LYS A 170 -13.68 -30.85 4.39
#